data_48f5b2ad8578e52358c6106ae281b5b6
#
_entry.id   48f5b2ad8578e52358c6106ae281b5b6
#
_cell.length_a   1.000
_cell.length_b   1.000
_cell.length_c   1.000
_cell.angle_alpha   90.00
_cell.angle_beta   90.00
_cell.angle_gamma   90.00
#
_symmetry.space_group_name_H-M   'P 1'
#
loop_
_entity.id
_entity.type
_entity.pdbx_description
1 polymer ?
#
loop_
_entity_poly.entity_id
_entity_poly.type
_entity_poly.pdbx_seq_one_letter_code
_entity_poly.pdbx_strand_id
1 'polypeptide(L)'
;MLPLLPIPHQMLPESVLDGFPCPIIKIDRNFRLLYHNPAARALHGPAPEKTPPPHCYEWLKLSQRCPQCPVEQAFQNGQPSTNQKCSVTSDHRLVRLEQTAIPVYDAQGDIEYVLEIDLDTTPLMTLQWDYEVDFVQTMFAFAELIEKRDIYTGRHSENTRAVALKLGSALDLDPAQLDDLSTLSLLHDIGKVGIPETILLKKGPLTFEERQQIETHAQLGHDVLCKINRFQQIANSILCHHEWFNGQGYPNGIKGEEIPWLARILSVADVFEALTADRVYRSALPRAKALAIIRNGSGSQFDPQVVDALLQLNAESA
;
A
#
# COMPACT_ATOMS: atom_id res chain seq x y z
N MET A 1 24.68 1.15 5.19
CA MET A 1 25.26 -0.03 4.54
C MET A 1 26.78 0.10 4.61
N LEU A 2 27.50 -0.87 5.20
CA LEU A 2 28.95 -0.90 5.14
C LEU A 2 29.35 -1.22 3.69
N PRO A 3 30.40 -0.58 3.12
CA PRO A 3 30.87 -0.92 1.79
C PRO A 3 31.39 -2.36 1.77
N LEU A 4 30.88 -3.16 0.85
CA LEU A 4 31.43 -4.49 0.60
C LEU A 4 32.83 -4.31 0.00
N LEU A 5 33.85 -4.84 0.69
CA LEU A 5 35.24 -4.78 0.21
C LEU A 5 35.51 -5.98 -0.72
N PRO A 6 36.36 -5.84 -1.75
CA PRO A 6 36.77 -6.93 -2.62
C PRO A 6 37.51 -8.03 -1.81
N ILE A 7 37.22 -9.28 -2.16
CA ILE A 7 37.77 -10.46 -1.43
C ILE A 7 39.02 -10.99 -2.17
N PRO A 8 40.17 -11.21 -1.48
CA PRO A 8 41.30 -11.86 -2.10
C PRO A 8 41.08 -13.36 -2.28
N HIS A 9 41.54 -13.93 -3.43
CA HIS A 9 41.33 -15.32 -3.84
C HIS A 9 41.63 -16.39 -2.77
N GLN A 10 42.65 -16.19 -1.96
CA GLN A 10 43.14 -17.20 -0.97
C GLN A 10 42.16 -17.44 0.20
N MET A 11 41.06 -16.71 0.32
CA MET A 11 40.21 -16.73 1.53
C MET A 11 38.92 -17.58 1.43
N LEU A 12 38.59 -18.18 0.27
CA LEU A 12 37.30 -18.86 0.12
C LEU A 12 37.42 -20.27 -0.48
N PRO A 13 37.88 -21.28 0.32
CA PRO A 13 37.80 -22.67 -0.10
C PRO A 13 36.37 -23.09 -0.38
N GLU A 14 36.15 -23.93 -1.38
CA GLU A 14 34.81 -24.41 -1.76
C GLU A 14 34.13 -25.13 -0.60
N SER A 15 34.86 -25.85 0.22
CA SER A 15 34.34 -26.50 1.43
C SER A 15 33.72 -25.52 2.44
N VAL A 16 34.15 -24.25 2.45
CA VAL A 16 33.54 -23.20 3.27
C VAL A 16 32.24 -22.74 2.60
N LEU A 17 32.27 -22.56 1.27
CA LEU A 17 31.08 -22.13 0.51
C LEU A 17 29.95 -23.17 0.53
N ASP A 18 30.30 -24.47 0.61
CA ASP A 18 29.34 -25.56 0.74
C ASP A 18 28.53 -25.51 2.05
N GLY A 19 29.11 -24.91 3.11
CA GLY A 19 28.45 -24.75 4.40
C GLY A 19 27.44 -23.60 4.47
N PHE A 20 27.37 -22.73 3.45
CA PHE A 20 26.42 -21.61 3.46
C PHE A 20 25.01 -22.07 3.08
N PRO A 21 23.98 -21.61 3.82
CA PRO A 21 22.58 -21.96 3.53
C PRO A 21 22.01 -21.20 2.33
N CYS A 22 22.66 -20.15 1.85
CA CYS A 22 22.26 -19.38 0.67
C CYS A 22 22.95 -19.91 -0.60
N PRO A 23 22.32 -19.83 -1.77
CA PRO A 23 22.93 -20.14 -3.04
C PRO A 23 24.16 -19.29 -3.32
N ILE A 24 25.26 -19.96 -3.65
CA ILE A 24 26.54 -19.33 -4.04
C ILE A 24 27.04 -19.96 -5.32
N ILE A 25 27.42 -19.12 -6.28
CA ILE A 25 28.00 -19.53 -7.54
C ILE A 25 29.25 -18.72 -7.86
N LYS A 26 30.27 -19.37 -8.51
CA LYS A 26 31.43 -18.68 -9.08
C LYS A 26 31.27 -18.63 -10.60
N ILE A 27 31.49 -17.48 -11.20
CA ILE A 27 31.27 -17.20 -12.61
C ILE A 27 32.50 -16.52 -13.19
N ASP A 28 33.00 -17.03 -14.35
CA ASP A 28 34.13 -16.42 -15.07
C ASP A 28 33.71 -15.23 -15.95
N ARG A 29 34.70 -14.56 -16.57
CA ARG A 29 34.46 -13.42 -17.50
C ARG A 29 33.61 -13.76 -18.72
N ASN A 30 33.52 -15.03 -19.09
CA ASN A 30 32.69 -15.51 -20.19
C ASN A 30 31.30 -15.95 -19.70
N PHE A 31 30.95 -15.63 -18.45
CA PHE A 31 29.70 -16.05 -17.80
C PHE A 31 29.56 -17.57 -17.64
N ARG A 32 30.67 -18.33 -17.63
CA ARG A 32 30.67 -19.76 -17.38
C ARG A 32 30.62 -20.06 -15.90
N LEU A 33 29.87 -21.10 -15.55
CA LEU A 33 29.71 -21.56 -14.18
C LEU A 33 30.96 -22.36 -13.77
N LEU A 34 31.78 -21.78 -12.89
CA LEU A 34 32.98 -22.44 -12.36
C LEU A 34 32.67 -23.33 -11.15
N TYR A 35 31.73 -22.89 -10.31
CA TYR A 35 31.36 -23.57 -9.07
C TYR A 35 29.93 -23.20 -8.68
N HIS A 36 29.27 -24.08 -7.94
CA HIS A 36 28.00 -23.85 -7.27
C HIS A 36 27.93 -24.70 -6.00
N ASN A 37 27.45 -24.11 -4.90
CA ASN A 37 27.26 -24.82 -3.66
C ASN A 37 25.96 -25.69 -3.64
N PRO A 38 25.76 -26.53 -2.60
CA PRO A 38 24.56 -27.36 -2.47
C PRO A 38 23.26 -26.53 -2.45
N ALA A 39 23.25 -25.35 -1.83
CA ALA A 39 22.07 -24.47 -1.79
C ALA A 39 21.70 -23.95 -3.18
N ALA A 40 22.68 -23.62 -4.03
CA ALA A 40 22.42 -23.22 -5.42
C ALA A 40 21.81 -24.36 -6.25
N ARG A 41 22.26 -25.60 -6.03
CA ARG A 41 21.65 -26.78 -6.65
C ARG A 41 20.21 -27.03 -6.18
N ALA A 42 19.95 -26.81 -4.89
CA ALA A 42 18.60 -26.94 -4.36
C ALA A 42 17.63 -25.93 -5.00
N LEU A 43 18.10 -24.69 -5.19
CA LEU A 43 17.29 -23.62 -5.78
C LEU A 43 17.05 -23.81 -7.28
N HIS A 44 18.12 -24.04 -8.07
CA HIS A 44 18.07 -24.01 -9.53
C HIS A 44 18.03 -25.40 -10.19
N GLY A 45 18.20 -26.46 -9.39
CA GLY A 45 18.37 -27.82 -9.88
C GLY A 45 19.85 -28.14 -10.21
N PRO A 46 20.14 -29.39 -10.64
CA PRO A 46 21.49 -29.80 -10.99
C PRO A 46 22.00 -29.01 -12.20
N ALA A 47 23.26 -28.57 -12.15
CA ALA A 47 23.88 -27.95 -13.29
C ALA A 47 24.07 -28.99 -14.41
N PRO A 48 23.91 -28.63 -15.69
CA PRO A 48 24.18 -29.52 -16.80
C PRO A 48 25.66 -29.95 -16.80
N GLU A 49 25.90 -31.26 -16.91
CA GLU A 49 27.28 -31.79 -17.14
C GLU A 49 27.68 -31.53 -18.59
N LYS A 50 28.40 -30.43 -18.80
CA LYS A 50 28.92 -30.03 -20.11
C LYS A 50 30.40 -29.70 -20.05
N THR A 51 31.11 -29.99 -21.13
CA THR A 51 32.48 -29.53 -21.34
C THR A 51 32.53 -28.76 -22.65
N PRO A 52 32.79 -27.44 -22.66
CA PRO A 52 33.05 -26.55 -21.50
C PRO A 52 31.83 -26.35 -20.59
N PRO A 53 32.02 -25.88 -19.34
CA PRO A 53 30.93 -25.60 -18.39
C PRO A 53 29.85 -24.69 -19.01
N PRO A 54 28.55 -24.87 -18.64
CA PRO A 54 27.47 -24.06 -19.18
C PRO A 54 27.62 -22.60 -18.73
N HIS A 55 27.00 -21.69 -19.48
CA HIS A 55 26.85 -20.32 -18.99
C HIS A 55 25.85 -20.27 -17.83
N CYS A 56 26.03 -19.34 -16.89
CA CYS A 56 25.12 -19.18 -15.75
C CYS A 56 23.66 -19.00 -16.17
N TYR A 57 23.41 -18.22 -17.21
CA TYR A 57 22.06 -18.01 -17.73
C TYR A 57 21.44 -19.26 -18.37
N GLU A 58 22.24 -20.16 -18.99
CA GLU A 58 21.76 -21.45 -19.50
C GLU A 58 21.30 -22.37 -18.36
N TRP A 59 22.05 -22.41 -17.26
CA TRP A 59 21.63 -23.14 -16.06
C TRP A 59 20.34 -22.59 -15.48
N LEU A 60 20.18 -21.25 -15.47
CA LEU A 60 18.96 -20.56 -15.08
C LEU A 60 17.82 -20.68 -16.11
N LYS A 61 18.00 -21.48 -17.18
CA LYS A 61 17.03 -21.69 -18.26
C LYS A 61 16.64 -20.41 -19.02
N LEU A 62 17.56 -19.45 -19.07
CA LEU A 62 17.40 -18.23 -19.85
C LEU A 62 18.09 -18.38 -21.21
N SER A 63 17.52 -17.77 -22.26
CA SER A 63 18.08 -17.78 -23.61
C SER A 63 19.25 -16.80 -23.79
N GLN A 64 19.40 -15.86 -22.88
CA GLN A 64 20.43 -14.82 -22.88
C GLN A 64 20.73 -14.33 -21.47
N ARG A 65 21.71 -13.45 -21.33
CA ARG A 65 22.08 -12.84 -20.05
C ARG A 65 20.90 -12.14 -19.40
N CYS A 66 20.90 -12.10 -18.04
CA CYS A 66 19.88 -11.41 -17.28
C CYS A 66 19.88 -9.90 -17.62
N PRO A 67 18.73 -9.26 -17.76
CA PRO A 67 18.68 -7.80 -17.78
C PRO A 67 19.32 -7.22 -16.51
N GLN A 68 20.13 -6.17 -16.65
CA GLN A 68 20.84 -5.53 -15.54
C GLN A 68 21.64 -6.53 -14.68
N CYS A 69 22.39 -7.41 -15.34
CA CYS A 69 23.13 -8.50 -14.71
C CYS A 69 24.16 -7.98 -13.68
N PRO A 70 24.05 -8.34 -12.39
CA PRO A 70 25.00 -7.86 -11.36
C PRO A 70 26.42 -8.40 -11.58
N VAL A 71 26.55 -9.60 -12.12
CA VAL A 71 27.84 -10.21 -12.48
C VAL A 71 28.55 -9.40 -13.58
N GLU A 72 27.83 -9.00 -14.60
CA GLU A 72 28.38 -8.16 -15.67
C GLU A 72 28.85 -6.79 -15.13
N GLN A 73 28.04 -6.16 -14.29
CA GLN A 73 28.41 -4.90 -13.64
C GLN A 73 29.62 -5.05 -12.74
N ALA A 74 29.72 -6.14 -11.98
CA ALA A 74 30.88 -6.40 -11.14
C ALA A 74 32.17 -6.57 -11.97
N PHE A 75 32.11 -7.24 -13.12
CA PHE A 75 33.27 -7.34 -14.04
C PHE A 75 33.63 -6.02 -14.69
N GLN A 76 32.66 -5.15 -14.99
CA GLN A 76 32.91 -3.85 -15.62
C GLN A 76 33.48 -2.82 -14.66
N ASN A 77 32.94 -2.75 -13.45
CA ASN A 77 33.23 -1.68 -12.50
C ASN A 77 34.26 -2.06 -11.44
N GLY A 78 34.59 -3.35 -11.31
CA GLY A 78 35.47 -3.86 -10.25
C GLY A 78 34.91 -3.66 -8.85
N GLN A 79 33.59 -3.47 -8.72
CA GLN A 79 32.93 -3.25 -7.43
C GLN A 79 31.77 -4.24 -7.26
N PRO A 80 31.42 -4.59 -6.02
CA PRO A 80 30.21 -5.36 -5.77
C PRO A 80 28.96 -4.69 -6.38
N SER A 81 28.09 -5.50 -6.95
CA SER A 81 26.83 -5.07 -7.54
C SER A 81 25.67 -5.90 -7.01
N THR A 82 24.54 -5.27 -6.75
CA THR A 82 23.34 -5.94 -6.25
C THR A 82 22.16 -5.67 -7.17
N ASN A 83 21.33 -6.70 -7.39
CA ASN A 83 20.10 -6.60 -8.14
C ASN A 83 19.01 -7.45 -7.47
N GLN A 84 17.74 -7.11 -7.73
CA GLN A 84 16.59 -7.91 -7.31
C GLN A 84 15.89 -8.50 -8.53
N LYS A 85 15.55 -9.79 -8.47
CA LYS A 85 14.78 -10.45 -9.52
C LYS A 85 13.78 -11.45 -8.97
N CYS A 86 12.74 -11.72 -9.74
CA CYS A 86 11.90 -12.88 -9.54
C CYS A 86 12.51 -14.09 -10.28
N SER A 87 12.51 -15.24 -9.64
CA SER A 87 12.99 -16.50 -10.21
C SER A 87 12.01 -17.63 -9.90
N VAL A 88 12.05 -18.69 -10.70
CA VAL A 88 11.30 -19.92 -10.46
C VAL A 88 12.27 -20.98 -10.00
N THR A 89 12.02 -21.53 -8.83
CA THR A 89 12.84 -22.61 -8.26
C THR A 89 12.71 -23.92 -9.02
N SER A 90 13.56 -24.88 -8.73
CA SER A 90 13.51 -26.23 -9.32
C SER A 90 12.20 -26.97 -9.04
N ASP A 91 11.52 -26.66 -7.93
CA ASP A 91 10.20 -27.17 -7.53
C ASP A 91 9.02 -26.26 -7.95
N HIS A 92 9.23 -25.38 -8.92
CA HIS A 92 8.24 -24.51 -9.55
C HIS A 92 7.65 -23.41 -8.63
N ARG A 93 8.30 -23.06 -7.51
CA ARG A 93 7.89 -21.92 -6.69
C ARG A 93 8.45 -20.62 -7.25
N LEU A 94 7.65 -19.57 -7.27
CA LEU A 94 8.10 -18.21 -7.55
C LEU A 94 8.78 -17.65 -6.29
N VAL A 95 10.01 -17.21 -6.42
CA VAL A 95 10.79 -16.58 -5.34
C VAL A 95 11.34 -15.24 -5.77
N ARG A 96 11.52 -14.36 -4.80
CA ARG A 96 12.21 -13.09 -5.00
C ARG A 96 13.63 -13.19 -4.44
N LEU A 97 14.60 -13.04 -5.31
CA LEU A 97 16.01 -13.13 -4.96
C LEU A 97 16.64 -11.74 -4.95
N GLU A 98 17.39 -11.44 -3.90
CA GLU A 98 18.40 -10.39 -3.92
C GLU A 98 19.74 -11.04 -4.28
N GLN A 99 20.27 -10.68 -5.46
CA GLN A 99 21.53 -11.19 -5.98
C GLN A 99 22.63 -10.20 -5.71
N THR A 100 23.70 -10.63 -5.04
CA THR A 100 24.89 -9.83 -4.82
C THR A 100 26.07 -10.48 -5.52
N ALA A 101 26.66 -9.78 -6.47
CA ALA A 101 27.84 -10.19 -7.24
C ALA A 101 29.07 -9.46 -6.71
N ILE A 102 30.08 -10.21 -6.25
CA ILE A 102 31.29 -9.70 -5.63
C ILE A 102 32.50 -10.11 -6.49
N PRO A 103 33.29 -9.17 -7.03
CA PRO A 103 34.49 -9.50 -7.78
C PRO A 103 35.58 -10.05 -6.83
N VAL A 104 36.21 -11.13 -7.25
CA VAL A 104 37.34 -11.77 -6.56
C VAL A 104 38.58 -11.60 -7.41
N TYR A 105 39.67 -11.14 -6.81
CA TYR A 105 40.89 -10.73 -7.49
C TYR A 105 41.98 -11.75 -7.33
N ASP A 106 42.76 -11.99 -8.38
CA ASP A 106 43.98 -12.77 -8.35
C ASP A 106 45.15 -11.99 -7.69
N ALA A 107 46.31 -12.64 -7.65
CA ALA A 107 47.52 -12.03 -7.05
C ALA A 107 48.09 -10.85 -7.88
N GLN A 108 47.68 -10.70 -9.10
CA GLN A 108 48.04 -9.62 -10.04
C GLN A 108 47.15 -8.42 -9.94
N GLY A 109 45.96 -8.56 -9.28
CA GLY A 109 44.98 -7.52 -9.13
C GLY A 109 43.92 -7.52 -10.27
N ASP A 110 43.87 -8.57 -11.08
CA ASP A 110 42.85 -8.78 -12.09
C ASP A 110 41.66 -9.55 -11.50
N ILE A 111 40.44 -9.29 -12.00
CA ILE A 111 39.26 -10.06 -11.57
C ILE A 111 39.35 -11.47 -12.14
N GLU A 112 39.56 -12.44 -11.26
CA GLU A 112 39.65 -13.85 -11.60
C GLU A 112 38.26 -14.45 -11.87
N TYR A 113 37.32 -14.20 -10.96
CA TYR A 113 35.91 -14.60 -11.09
C TYR A 113 35.03 -13.65 -10.27
N VAL A 114 33.73 -13.75 -10.50
CA VAL A 114 32.73 -13.10 -9.65
C VAL A 114 32.02 -14.16 -8.81
N LEU A 115 31.90 -13.89 -7.52
CA LEU A 115 31.08 -14.66 -6.58
C LEU A 115 29.70 -14.06 -6.53
N GLU A 116 28.66 -14.78 -6.99
CA GLU A 116 27.27 -14.39 -6.88
C GLU A 116 26.64 -15.12 -5.68
N ILE A 117 25.96 -14.37 -4.84
CA ILE A 117 25.23 -14.83 -3.67
C ILE A 117 23.77 -14.45 -3.86
N ASP A 118 22.88 -15.43 -3.81
CA ASP A 118 21.44 -15.22 -3.94
C ASP A 118 20.78 -15.35 -2.56
N LEU A 119 20.09 -14.31 -2.13
CA LEU A 119 19.29 -14.34 -0.90
C LEU A 119 17.81 -14.41 -1.26
N ASP A 120 17.11 -15.47 -0.81
CA ASP A 120 15.65 -15.54 -0.93
C ASP A 120 15.00 -14.58 0.05
N THR A 121 14.46 -13.48 -0.45
CA THR A 121 13.76 -12.46 0.32
C THR A 121 12.24 -12.67 0.35
N THR A 122 11.74 -13.72 -0.31
CA THR A 122 10.30 -14.03 -0.36
C THR A 122 9.68 -14.16 1.03
N PRO A 123 10.27 -14.92 1.99
CA PRO A 123 9.68 -15.06 3.32
C PRO A 123 9.58 -13.75 4.08
N LEU A 124 10.60 -12.89 3.95
CA LEU A 124 10.62 -11.58 4.61
C LEU A 124 9.55 -10.67 4.02
N MET A 125 9.40 -10.65 2.71
CA MET A 125 8.39 -9.83 2.02
C MET A 125 6.98 -10.32 2.30
N THR A 126 6.77 -11.65 2.36
CA THR A 126 5.47 -12.23 2.72
C THR A 126 5.10 -11.82 4.14
N LEU A 127 6.02 -11.98 5.10
CA LEU A 127 5.78 -11.58 6.49
C LEU A 127 5.49 -10.08 6.62
N GLN A 128 6.21 -9.24 5.90
CA GLN A 128 5.96 -7.80 5.89
C GLN A 128 4.57 -7.48 5.31
N TRP A 129 4.19 -8.12 4.22
CA TRP A 129 2.87 -7.96 3.61
C TRP A 129 1.75 -8.41 4.55
N ASP A 130 1.88 -9.60 5.16
CA ASP A 130 0.89 -10.13 6.10
C ASP A 130 0.72 -9.17 7.29
N TYR A 131 1.84 -8.67 7.82
CA TYR A 131 1.80 -7.67 8.92
C TYR A 131 1.08 -6.38 8.51
N GLU A 132 1.33 -5.87 7.30
CA GLU A 132 0.66 -4.66 6.81
C GLU A 132 -0.84 -4.89 6.61
N VAL A 133 -1.24 -6.04 6.08
CA VAL A 133 -2.65 -6.42 5.90
C VAL A 133 -3.34 -6.57 7.25
N ASP A 134 -2.75 -7.30 8.19
CA ASP A 134 -3.31 -7.51 9.53
C ASP A 134 -3.46 -6.20 10.29
N PHE A 135 -2.47 -5.30 10.16
CA PHE A 135 -2.54 -3.98 10.78
C PHE A 135 -3.73 -3.16 10.26
N VAL A 136 -3.91 -3.11 8.93
CA VAL A 136 -5.02 -2.39 8.30
C VAL A 136 -6.36 -3.00 8.70
N GLN A 137 -6.49 -4.33 8.67
CA GLN A 137 -7.70 -5.04 9.11
C GLN A 137 -8.03 -4.75 10.58
N THR A 138 -7.01 -4.69 11.43
CA THR A 138 -7.18 -4.34 12.86
C THR A 138 -7.73 -2.92 13.02
N MET A 139 -7.20 -1.95 12.27
CA MET A 139 -7.70 -0.58 12.30
C MET A 139 -9.15 -0.47 11.84
N PHE A 140 -9.53 -1.21 10.79
CA PHE A 140 -10.92 -1.26 10.34
C PHE A 140 -11.85 -1.92 11.36
N ALA A 141 -11.42 -3.00 12.02
CA ALA A 141 -12.19 -3.60 13.10
C ALA A 141 -12.42 -2.64 14.27
N PHE A 142 -11.42 -1.82 14.64
CA PHE A 142 -11.61 -0.76 15.64
C PHE A 142 -12.58 0.31 15.17
N ALA A 143 -12.49 0.77 13.93
CA ALA A 143 -13.44 1.74 13.38
C ALA A 143 -14.87 1.19 13.40
N GLU A 144 -15.08 -0.06 13.01
CA GLU A 144 -16.38 -0.74 13.08
C GLU A 144 -16.91 -0.85 14.52
N LEU A 145 -16.03 -1.13 15.50
CA LEU A 145 -16.44 -1.15 16.92
C LEU A 145 -16.87 0.23 17.41
N ILE A 146 -16.21 1.30 16.96
CA ILE A 146 -16.59 2.68 17.28
C ILE A 146 -17.93 3.04 16.63
N GLU A 147 -18.12 2.66 15.37
CA GLU A 147 -19.36 2.86 14.64
C GLU A 147 -20.55 2.14 15.30
N LYS A 148 -20.34 0.92 15.82
CA LYS A 148 -21.38 0.17 16.58
C LYS A 148 -21.81 0.84 17.87
N ARG A 149 -21.02 1.77 18.41
CA ARG A 149 -21.43 2.62 19.56
C ARG A 149 -22.33 3.77 19.14
N ASP A 150 -22.34 4.14 17.87
CA ASP A 150 -23.24 5.14 17.33
C ASP A 150 -24.60 4.50 17.01
N ILE A 151 -25.61 5.30 16.81
CA ILE A 151 -27.00 4.90 16.52
C ILE A 151 -27.13 4.31 15.09
N TYR A 152 -26.03 4.11 14.42
CA TYR A 152 -25.98 3.58 13.06
C TYR A 152 -26.10 2.04 12.99
N THR A 153 -26.54 1.54 11.87
CA THR A 153 -26.82 0.11 11.60
C THR A 153 -25.56 -0.75 11.42
N GLY A 154 -24.36 -0.27 11.76
CA GLY A 154 -23.10 -1.02 11.75
C GLY A 154 -22.53 -1.32 10.36
N ARG A 155 -22.98 -0.62 9.30
CA ARG A 155 -22.43 -0.73 7.93
C ARG A 155 -22.31 0.62 7.22
N HIS A 156 -22.42 1.71 7.93
CA HIS A 156 -22.39 3.04 7.36
C HIS A 156 -21.08 3.32 6.63
N SER A 157 -19.94 3.08 7.30
CA SER A 157 -18.62 3.33 6.70
C SER A 157 -18.36 2.47 5.47
N GLU A 158 -18.80 1.20 5.46
CA GLU A 158 -18.68 0.33 4.26
C GLU A 158 -19.57 0.81 3.11
N ASN A 159 -20.80 1.24 3.40
CA ASN A 159 -21.70 1.77 2.40
C ASN A 159 -21.19 3.11 1.85
N THR A 160 -20.72 4.00 2.72
CA THR A 160 -20.08 5.26 2.34
C THR A 160 -18.86 5.01 1.45
N ARG A 161 -18.01 4.03 1.78
CA ARG A 161 -16.89 3.59 0.97
C ARG A 161 -17.33 3.15 -0.43
N ALA A 162 -18.39 2.33 -0.51
CA ALA A 162 -18.88 1.83 -1.79
C ALA A 162 -19.38 2.97 -2.71
N VAL A 163 -20.00 4.02 -2.14
CA VAL A 163 -20.41 5.22 -2.87
C VAL A 163 -19.18 6.05 -3.25
N ALA A 164 -18.26 6.29 -2.32
CA ALA A 164 -17.06 7.08 -2.52
C ALA A 164 -16.19 6.52 -3.64
N LEU A 165 -15.96 5.19 -3.67
CA LEU A 165 -15.17 4.54 -4.72
C LEU A 165 -15.83 4.65 -6.12
N LYS A 166 -17.14 4.59 -6.21
CA LYS A 166 -17.85 4.84 -7.49
C LYS A 166 -17.64 6.28 -7.95
N LEU A 167 -17.73 7.24 -7.03
CA LEU A 167 -17.46 8.65 -7.32
C LEU A 167 -16.01 8.86 -7.72
N GLY A 168 -15.05 8.28 -6.96
CA GLY A 168 -13.65 8.37 -7.27
C GLY A 168 -13.29 7.82 -8.65
N SER A 169 -13.87 6.67 -9.02
CA SER A 169 -13.68 6.10 -10.35
C SER A 169 -14.29 6.97 -11.46
N ALA A 170 -15.46 7.57 -11.23
CA ALA A 170 -16.10 8.48 -12.19
C ALA A 170 -15.38 9.84 -12.31
N LEU A 171 -14.56 10.18 -11.34
CA LEU A 171 -13.71 11.38 -11.28
C LEU A 171 -12.25 11.10 -11.68
N ASP A 172 -11.99 9.95 -12.31
CA ASP A 172 -10.69 9.53 -12.84
C ASP A 172 -9.55 9.50 -11.78
N LEU A 173 -9.87 9.15 -10.52
CA LEU A 173 -8.84 8.94 -9.50
C LEU A 173 -7.93 7.77 -9.90
N ASP A 174 -6.62 7.94 -9.69
CA ASP A 174 -5.66 6.86 -9.87
C ASP A 174 -5.79 5.76 -8.79
N PRO A 175 -5.19 4.58 -8.97
CA PRO A 175 -5.31 3.46 -8.02
C PRO A 175 -4.85 3.80 -6.59
N ALA A 176 -3.84 4.66 -6.41
CA ALA A 176 -3.35 5.07 -5.09
C ALA A 176 -4.37 6.00 -4.40
N GLN A 177 -4.92 6.95 -5.14
CA GLN A 177 -5.97 7.84 -4.65
C GLN A 177 -7.26 7.06 -4.30
N LEU A 178 -7.61 6.01 -5.05
CA LEU A 178 -8.73 5.13 -4.73
C LEU A 178 -8.51 4.33 -3.45
N ASP A 179 -7.28 3.84 -3.19
CA ASP A 179 -6.92 3.17 -1.94
C ASP A 179 -7.00 4.13 -0.75
N ASP A 180 -6.49 5.35 -0.92
CA ASP A 180 -6.60 6.43 0.08
C ASP A 180 -8.06 6.78 0.37
N LEU A 181 -8.89 6.94 -0.65
CA LEU A 181 -10.32 7.25 -0.51
C LEU A 181 -11.07 6.09 0.16
N SER A 182 -10.71 4.85 -0.15
CA SER A 182 -11.22 3.65 0.50
C SER A 182 -10.93 3.66 2.00
N THR A 183 -9.66 3.89 2.35
CA THR A 183 -9.20 3.94 3.74
C THR A 183 -9.82 5.12 4.49
N LEU A 184 -9.86 6.29 3.88
CA LEU A 184 -10.50 7.50 4.40
C LEU A 184 -11.96 7.26 4.74
N SER A 185 -12.72 6.62 3.84
CA SER A 185 -14.15 6.33 4.03
C SER A 185 -14.42 5.40 5.22
N LEU A 186 -13.50 4.45 5.49
CA LEU A 186 -13.64 3.53 6.62
C LEU A 186 -13.24 4.16 7.96
N LEU A 187 -12.33 5.13 7.96
CA LEU A 187 -11.75 5.71 9.16
C LEU A 187 -12.26 7.12 9.50
N HIS A 188 -13.10 7.75 8.66
CA HIS A 188 -13.46 9.16 8.80
C HIS A 188 -14.05 9.50 10.17
N ASP A 189 -14.78 8.58 10.73
CA ASP A 189 -15.49 8.70 12.00
C ASP A 189 -14.73 8.13 13.22
N ILE A 190 -13.47 7.67 13.05
CA ILE A 190 -12.70 7.04 14.14
C ILE A 190 -12.56 7.92 15.38
N GLY A 191 -12.57 9.24 15.22
CA GLY A 191 -12.49 10.20 16.32
C GLY A 191 -13.73 10.22 17.23
N LYS A 192 -14.84 9.61 16.84
CA LYS A 192 -16.02 9.43 17.70
C LYS A 192 -15.72 8.62 18.96
N VAL A 193 -14.59 7.90 19.00
CA VAL A 193 -14.11 7.24 20.23
C VAL A 193 -13.98 8.20 21.42
N GLY A 194 -13.65 9.47 21.16
CA GLY A 194 -13.50 10.51 22.19
C GLY A 194 -14.80 11.21 22.58
N ILE A 195 -15.91 10.90 21.90
CA ILE A 195 -17.21 11.53 22.19
C ILE A 195 -17.95 10.78 23.29
N PRO A 196 -18.45 11.48 24.34
CA PRO A 196 -19.22 10.85 25.39
C PRO A 196 -20.47 10.14 24.86
N GLU A 197 -20.73 8.94 25.35
CA GLU A 197 -21.86 8.12 24.92
C GLU A 197 -23.22 8.79 25.20
N THR A 198 -23.30 9.56 26.26
CA THR A 198 -24.48 10.38 26.64
C THR A 198 -24.88 11.39 25.55
N ILE A 199 -23.91 11.87 24.79
CA ILE A 199 -24.14 12.79 23.66
C ILE A 199 -24.38 12.02 22.39
N LEU A 200 -23.56 11.00 22.12
CA LEU A 200 -23.63 10.21 20.90
C LEU A 200 -24.97 9.48 20.76
N LEU A 201 -25.52 8.94 21.88
CA LEU A 201 -26.79 8.20 21.92
C LEU A 201 -28.01 9.06 22.32
N LYS A 202 -27.88 10.37 22.36
CA LYS A 202 -28.96 11.26 22.80
C LYS A 202 -30.18 11.14 21.89
N LYS A 203 -31.32 10.80 22.50
CA LYS A 203 -32.63 10.79 21.81
C LYS A 203 -33.22 12.20 21.84
N GLY A 204 -32.96 12.97 20.80
CA GLY A 204 -33.50 14.34 20.69
C GLY A 204 -32.51 15.35 20.12
N PRO A 205 -32.90 16.61 20.00
CA PRO A 205 -32.02 17.63 19.47
C PRO A 205 -30.81 17.86 20.39
N LEU A 206 -29.64 18.02 19.81
CA LEU A 206 -28.41 18.39 20.52
C LEU A 206 -28.46 19.87 20.91
N THR A 207 -27.93 20.22 22.11
CA THR A 207 -27.62 21.60 22.43
C THR A 207 -26.46 22.12 21.59
N PHE A 208 -26.19 23.40 21.63
CA PHE A 208 -25.08 23.99 20.92
C PHE A 208 -23.74 23.41 21.39
N GLU A 209 -23.57 23.26 22.71
CA GLU A 209 -22.36 22.72 23.32
C GLU A 209 -22.16 21.23 22.97
N GLU A 210 -23.24 20.44 23.01
CA GLU A 210 -23.19 19.03 22.64
C GLU A 210 -22.82 18.86 21.16
N ARG A 211 -23.34 19.74 20.29
CA ARG A 211 -22.99 19.75 18.88
C ARG A 211 -21.51 20.08 18.67
N GLN A 212 -21.02 21.14 19.33
CA GLN A 212 -19.59 21.47 19.29
C GLN A 212 -18.72 20.28 19.75
N GLN A 213 -19.17 19.54 20.76
CA GLN A 213 -18.45 18.37 21.24
C GLN A 213 -18.43 17.23 20.23
N ILE A 214 -19.54 16.98 19.50
CA ILE A 214 -19.53 16.01 18.39
C ILE A 214 -18.57 16.47 17.28
N GLU A 215 -18.57 17.75 16.92
CA GLU A 215 -17.75 18.31 15.86
C GLU A 215 -16.23 18.11 16.11
N THR A 216 -15.83 17.89 17.40
CA THR A 216 -14.42 17.60 17.73
C THR A 216 -13.92 16.25 17.19
N HIS A 217 -14.81 15.32 16.78
CA HIS A 217 -14.37 14.01 16.28
C HIS A 217 -13.46 14.13 15.05
N ALA A 218 -13.67 15.10 14.16
CA ALA A 218 -12.82 15.31 13.00
C ALA A 218 -11.37 15.63 13.41
N GLN A 219 -11.19 16.51 14.41
CA GLN A 219 -9.87 16.83 14.96
C GLN A 219 -9.27 15.64 15.72
N LEU A 220 -10.05 14.94 16.55
CA LEU A 220 -9.58 13.76 17.28
C LEU A 220 -9.12 12.64 16.33
N GLY A 221 -9.88 12.39 15.26
CA GLY A 221 -9.50 11.43 14.22
C GLY A 221 -8.19 11.81 13.54
N HIS A 222 -8.04 13.06 13.15
CA HIS A 222 -6.80 13.61 12.60
C HIS A 222 -5.61 13.40 13.56
N ASP A 223 -5.76 13.79 14.84
CA ASP A 223 -4.68 13.75 15.83
C ASP A 223 -4.18 12.33 16.14
N VAL A 224 -5.02 11.35 15.95
CA VAL A 224 -4.66 9.93 16.06
C VAL A 224 -3.96 9.47 14.78
N LEU A 225 -4.56 9.69 13.63
CA LEU A 225 -4.10 9.11 12.37
C LEU A 225 -2.86 9.78 11.81
N CYS A 226 -2.64 11.07 12.05
CA CYS A 226 -1.40 11.77 11.67
C CYS A 226 -0.12 11.19 12.32
N LYS A 227 -0.24 10.45 13.42
CA LYS A 227 0.88 9.76 14.10
C LYS A 227 1.26 8.44 13.46
N ILE A 228 0.44 7.92 12.56
CA ILE A 228 0.63 6.65 11.88
C ILE A 228 1.10 6.94 10.46
N ASN A 229 2.35 6.61 10.13
CA ASN A 229 2.97 6.94 8.84
C ASN A 229 2.09 6.62 7.63
N ARG A 230 1.45 5.45 7.63
CA ARG A 230 0.57 4.99 6.55
C ARG A 230 -0.64 5.91 6.31
N PHE A 231 -1.15 6.59 7.36
CA PHE A 231 -2.37 7.38 7.28
C PHE A 231 -2.13 8.89 7.25
N GLN A 232 -0.88 9.35 7.31
CA GLN A 232 -0.55 10.78 7.32
C GLN A 232 -1.13 11.53 6.12
N GLN A 233 -1.12 10.92 4.93
CA GLN A 233 -1.62 11.55 3.70
C GLN A 233 -3.15 11.74 3.71
N ILE A 234 -3.91 10.89 4.41
CA ILE A 234 -5.37 11.00 4.52
C ILE A 234 -5.82 11.77 5.76
N ALA A 235 -4.93 12.00 6.74
CA ALA A 235 -5.30 12.64 8.02
C ALA A 235 -5.94 14.02 7.81
N ASN A 236 -5.40 14.85 6.92
CA ASN A 236 -6.00 16.14 6.59
C ASN A 236 -7.39 16.01 5.95
N SER A 237 -7.62 14.97 5.16
CA SER A 237 -8.95 14.71 4.59
C SER A 237 -9.95 14.29 5.66
N ILE A 238 -9.50 13.55 6.69
CA ILE A 238 -10.33 13.24 7.87
C ILE A 238 -10.68 14.50 8.64
N LEU A 239 -9.71 15.41 8.85
CA LEU A 239 -10.00 16.70 9.51
C LEU A 239 -11.08 17.50 8.77
N CYS A 240 -11.06 17.47 7.43
CA CYS A 240 -11.83 18.37 6.58
C CYS A 240 -13.10 17.75 5.97
N HIS A 241 -13.49 16.53 6.33
CA HIS A 241 -14.63 15.85 5.67
C HIS A 241 -15.99 16.48 5.96
N HIS A 242 -16.08 17.34 7.00
CA HIS A 242 -17.26 18.15 7.32
C HIS A 242 -17.12 19.63 6.95
N GLU A 243 -16.05 19.99 6.24
CA GLU A 243 -15.97 21.33 5.67
C GLU A 243 -16.98 21.48 4.53
N TRP A 244 -17.59 22.67 4.44
CA TRP A 244 -18.52 23.00 3.38
C TRP A 244 -17.81 23.78 2.28
N PHE A 245 -18.16 23.51 1.05
CA PHE A 245 -17.53 24.16 -0.11
C PHE A 245 -17.55 25.69 -0.04
N ASN A 246 -18.57 26.28 0.63
CA ASN A 246 -18.68 27.71 0.85
C ASN A 246 -17.99 28.23 2.14
N GLY A 247 -17.32 27.35 2.92
CA GLY A 247 -16.62 27.72 4.16
C GLY A 247 -17.50 27.81 5.41
N GLN A 248 -18.74 27.32 5.38
CA GLN A 248 -19.64 27.30 6.54
C GLN A 248 -19.59 25.97 7.31
N GLY A 249 -18.64 25.08 6.96
CA GLY A 249 -18.40 23.82 7.63
C GLY A 249 -17.50 23.94 8.86
N TYR A 250 -16.99 22.82 9.34
CA TYR A 250 -16.10 22.72 10.48
C TYR A 250 -14.96 21.70 10.22
N PRO A 251 -13.84 21.74 10.96
CA PRO A 251 -13.56 22.60 12.12
C PRO A 251 -12.94 23.96 11.77
N ASN A 252 -12.36 24.14 10.58
CA ASN A 252 -11.53 25.30 10.21
C ASN A 252 -12.27 26.37 9.40
N GLY A 253 -13.41 26.04 8.77
CA GLY A 253 -14.15 26.94 7.90
C GLY A 253 -13.40 27.24 6.59
N ILE A 254 -12.57 26.33 6.11
CA ILE A 254 -11.91 26.44 4.81
C ILE A 254 -12.91 26.21 3.67
N LYS A 255 -12.62 26.72 2.46
CA LYS A 255 -13.58 26.74 1.35
C LYS A 255 -12.98 26.34 0.02
N GLY A 256 -13.84 25.87 -0.87
CA GLY A 256 -13.47 25.56 -2.25
C GLY A 256 -12.34 24.54 -2.32
N GLU A 257 -11.31 24.86 -3.09
CA GLU A 257 -10.16 23.95 -3.33
C GLU A 257 -9.17 23.88 -2.16
N GLU A 258 -9.30 24.73 -1.13
CA GLU A 258 -8.54 24.58 0.10
C GLU A 258 -8.92 23.29 0.85
N ILE A 259 -10.15 22.77 0.62
CA ILE A 259 -10.59 21.49 1.13
C ILE A 259 -9.92 20.37 0.32
N PRO A 260 -9.24 19.41 0.97
CA PRO A 260 -8.62 18.28 0.27
C PRO A 260 -9.58 17.57 -0.66
N TRP A 261 -9.12 17.20 -1.87
CA TRP A 261 -9.96 16.60 -2.90
C TRP A 261 -10.74 15.38 -2.42
N LEU A 262 -10.06 14.45 -1.72
CA LEU A 262 -10.70 13.25 -1.18
C LEU A 262 -11.75 13.56 -0.10
N ALA A 263 -11.56 14.64 0.67
CA ALA A 263 -12.57 15.08 1.65
C ALA A 263 -13.83 15.59 0.99
N ARG A 264 -13.71 16.33 -0.13
CA ARG A 264 -14.84 16.81 -0.93
C ARG A 264 -15.65 15.64 -1.52
N ILE A 265 -14.98 14.60 -2.00
CA ILE A 265 -15.62 13.37 -2.50
C ILE A 265 -16.34 12.63 -1.37
N LEU A 266 -15.63 12.42 -0.25
CA LEU A 266 -16.18 11.74 0.93
C LEU A 266 -17.42 12.45 1.47
N SER A 267 -17.39 13.78 1.59
CA SER A 267 -18.53 14.57 2.09
C SER A 267 -19.84 14.31 1.31
N VAL A 268 -19.75 14.20 -0.01
CA VAL A 268 -20.91 13.86 -0.85
C VAL A 268 -21.34 12.40 -0.65
N ALA A 269 -20.39 11.48 -0.58
CA ALA A 269 -20.66 10.06 -0.39
C ALA A 269 -21.31 9.77 0.96
N ASP A 270 -20.79 10.37 2.03
CA ASP A 270 -21.30 10.25 3.40
C ASP A 270 -22.73 10.76 3.51
N VAL A 271 -22.99 11.98 3.04
CA VAL A 271 -24.35 12.55 3.09
C VAL A 271 -25.31 11.77 2.21
N PHE A 272 -24.90 11.29 1.03
CA PHE A 272 -25.75 10.47 0.16
C PHE A 272 -26.13 9.15 0.82
N GLU A 273 -25.13 8.45 1.41
CA GLU A 273 -25.38 7.24 2.20
C GLU A 273 -26.31 7.53 3.37
N ALA A 274 -25.99 8.56 4.14
CA ALA A 274 -26.79 8.98 5.28
C ALA A 274 -28.25 9.30 4.95
N LEU A 275 -28.53 9.79 3.76
CA LEU A 275 -29.88 10.08 3.29
C LEU A 275 -30.63 8.82 2.79
N THR A 276 -29.90 7.85 2.22
CA THR A 276 -30.46 6.66 1.54
C THR A 276 -30.43 5.39 2.39
N ALA A 277 -29.79 5.40 3.57
CA ALA A 277 -29.82 4.30 4.55
C ALA A 277 -30.94 4.47 5.57
N ASP A 278 -31.48 3.34 6.04
CA ASP A 278 -32.37 3.31 7.20
C ASP A 278 -31.58 3.62 8.48
N ARG A 279 -32.10 4.51 9.31
CA ARG A 279 -31.56 4.83 10.63
C ARG A 279 -32.60 4.53 11.69
N VAL A 280 -32.15 4.29 12.93
CA VAL A 280 -33.04 3.92 14.05
C VAL A 280 -34.23 4.88 14.23
N TYR A 281 -34.05 6.15 13.81
CA TYR A 281 -35.08 7.20 13.98
C TYR A 281 -35.66 7.72 12.66
N ARG A 282 -35.20 7.22 11.51
CA ARG A 282 -35.61 7.73 10.21
C ARG A 282 -35.47 6.66 9.12
N SER A 283 -36.57 6.37 8.43
CA SER A 283 -36.50 5.54 7.24
C SER A 283 -35.69 6.22 6.12
N ALA A 284 -35.07 5.41 5.25
CA ALA A 284 -34.35 5.84 4.07
C ALA A 284 -35.20 6.77 3.22
N LEU A 285 -34.64 7.83 2.70
CA LEU A 285 -35.32 8.68 1.71
C LEU A 285 -35.27 7.98 0.35
N PRO A 286 -36.32 8.14 -0.47
CA PRO A 286 -36.26 7.75 -1.87
C PRO A 286 -35.02 8.38 -2.54
N ARG A 287 -34.31 7.58 -3.36
CA ARG A 287 -33.08 7.99 -4.02
C ARG A 287 -33.18 9.32 -4.76
N ALA A 288 -34.31 9.53 -5.50
CA ALA A 288 -34.57 10.79 -6.20
C ALA A 288 -34.60 12.00 -5.23
N LYS A 289 -35.18 11.82 -4.03
CA LYS A 289 -35.24 12.90 -3.03
C LYS A 289 -33.83 13.19 -2.43
N ALA A 290 -33.01 12.15 -2.16
CA ALA A 290 -31.65 12.32 -1.72
C ALA A 290 -30.79 13.08 -2.75
N LEU A 291 -30.91 12.71 -4.04
CA LEU A 291 -30.21 13.40 -5.13
C LEU A 291 -30.64 14.86 -5.26
N ALA A 292 -31.95 15.17 -5.06
CA ALA A 292 -32.42 16.54 -5.08
C ALA A 292 -31.83 17.38 -3.93
N ILE A 293 -31.71 16.82 -2.73
CA ILE A 293 -31.08 17.49 -1.58
C ILE A 293 -29.63 17.82 -1.91
N ILE A 294 -28.84 16.83 -2.40
CA ILE A 294 -27.42 17.02 -2.73
C ILE A 294 -27.25 18.03 -3.86
N ARG A 295 -28.09 17.97 -4.90
CA ARG A 295 -28.08 18.95 -6.00
C ARG A 295 -28.31 20.37 -5.48
N ASN A 296 -29.25 20.57 -4.57
CA ASN A 296 -29.54 21.88 -3.98
C ASN A 296 -28.38 22.40 -3.09
N GLY A 297 -27.55 21.50 -2.57
CA GLY A 297 -26.34 21.81 -1.81
C GLY A 297 -25.09 22.08 -2.66
N SER A 298 -25.17 21.92 -3.98
CA SER A 298 -24.05 22.17 -4.90
C SER A 298 -23.58 23.62 -4.83
N GLY A 299 -22.27 23.82 -4.73
CA GLY A 299 -21.63 25.13 -4.56
C GLY A 299 -21.78 25.76 -3.17
N SER A 300 -22.60 25.15 -2.28
CA SER A 300 -22.74 25.58 -0.88
C SER A 300 -22.11 24.56 0.07
N GLN A 301 -22.75 23.46 0.31
CA GLN A 301 -22.22 22.37 1.13
C GLN A 301 -21.22 21.50 0.35
N PHE A 302 -21.52 21.20 -0.91
CA PHE A 302 -20.82 20.23 -1.73
C PHE A 302 -20.09 20.87 -2.90
N ASP A 303 -18.98 20.24 -3.30
CA ASP A 303 -18.28 20.59 -4.52
C ASP A 303 -19.16 20.28 -5.75
N PRO A 304 -19.40 21.26 -6.63
CA PRO A 304 -20.20 21.06 -7.84
C PRO A 304 -19.72 19.91 -8.73
N GLN A 305 -18.42 19.72 -8.87
CA GLN A 305 -17.85 18.66 -9.70
C GLN A 305 -18.21 17.28 -9.16
N VAL A 306 -18.17 17.09 -7.85
CA VAL A 306 -18.52 15.82 -7.20
C VAL A 306 -20.03 15.57 -7.27
N VAL A 307 -20.84 16.62 -7.12
CA VAL A 307 -22.30 16.53 -7.27
C VAL A 307 -22.68 16.12 -8.69
N ASP A 308 -22.07 16.72 -9.70
CA ASP A 308 -22.33 16.37 -11.10
C ASP A 308 -21.98 14.91 -11.40
N ALA A 309 -20.84 14.42 -10.90
CA ALA A 309 -20.47 13.02 -11.02
C ALA A 309 -21.48 12.08 -10.35
N LEU A 310 -21.97 12.41 -9.14
CA LEU A 310 -23.00 11.62 -8.47
C LEU A 310 -24.29 11.56 -9.30
N LEU A 311 -24.72 12.67 -9.89
CA LEU A 311 -25.94 12.75 -10.70
C LEU A 311 -25.81 11.93 -11.98
N GLN A 312 -24.66 11.97 -12.65
CA GLN A 312 -24.38 11.17 -13.85
C GLN A 312 -24.42 9.67 -13.55
N LEU A 313 -23.72 9.20 -12.51
CA LEU A 313 -23.75 7.79 -12.08
C LEU A 313 -25.16 7.27 -11.79
N ASN A 314 -26.06 8.16 -11.38
CA ASN A 314 -27.44 7.78 -11.07
C ASN A 314 -28.41 7.91 -12.26
N ALA A 315 -28.03 8.65 -13.30
CA ALA A 315 -28.82 8.71 -14.55
C ALA A 315 -28.60 7.46 -15.41
N GLU A 316 -27.41 6.87 -15.39
CA GLU A 316 -27.04 5.64 -16.11
C GLU A 316 -27.68 4.38 -15.50
N SER A 317 -28.10 4.44 -14.24
CA SER A 317 -28.65 3.31 -13.48
C SER A 317 -30.17 3.28 -13.44
N ALA A 318 -30.86 4.19 -14.10
CA ALA A 318 -32.32 4.32 -14.19
C ALA A 318 -32.86 3.86 -15.55
#